data_80e9bbe5ac191c8bb5860d45ffd13f43
#
_entry.id   80e9bbe5ac191c8bb5860d45ffd13f43
#
_cell.length_a   1.000
_cell.length_b   1.000
_cell.length_c   1.000
_cell.angle_alpha   90.00
_cell.angle_beta   90.00
_cell.angle_gamma   90.00
#
_symmetry.space_group_name_H-M   'P 1'
#
loop_
_entity.id
_entity.type
_entity.pdbx_description
1 polymer ?
#
loop_
_entity_poly.entity_id
_entity_poly.type
_entity_poly.pdbx_seq_one_letter_code
_entity_poly.pdbx_strand_id
1 'polypeptide(L)'
;MMILEHASLSDRGRVRQNNEDACAVFVPEGPGELDDRGAVFVVADGMGGHRGGEIASRIAVRTIIAFYTANSEENRSHALARAFREANKTIIEESVADSTLFGMGTTCTALALYRGHAYIAHVGDSRAYLLRAGVITQVTHDHSIVGEMVRSGILSDEDARNHPKRNVITKSLGAQDEIAADMPAA
;
A
#
# COMPACT_ATOMS: atom_id res chain seq x y z
N MET A 1 14.15 23.95 6.67
CA MET A 1 13.30 23.03 7.43
C MET A 1 12.08 22.70 6.56
N MET A 2 11.83 21.43 6.29
CA MET A 2 10.67 20.99 5.51
C MET A 2 9.44 21.09 6.40
N ILE A 3 8.39 21.72 5.90
CA ILE A 3 7.06 21.72 6.53
C ILE A 3 6.27 20.60 5.88
N LEU A 4 5.74 19.69 6.68
CA LEU A 4 4.95 18.56 6.25
C LEU A 4 3.52 18.71 6.78
N GLU A 5 2.57 18.84 5.87
CA GLU A 5 1.13 18.78 6.17
C GLU A 5 0.57 17.47 5.60
N HIS A 6 -0.31 16.84 6.34
CA HIS A 6 -0.96 15.60 5.89
C HIS A 6 -2.41 15.53 6.34
N ALA A 7 -3.19 14.75 5.62
CA ALA A 7 -4.55 14.38 5.99
C ALA A 7 -4.83 12.95 5.55
N SER A 8 -5.71 12.27 6.24
CA SER A 8 -6.21 10.95 5.85
C SER A 8 -7.73 10.91 5.95
N LEU A 9 -8.36 10.21 5.03
CA LEU A 9 -9.80 9.99 5.00
C LEU A 9 -10.07 8.56 4.53
N SER A 10 -11.00 7.89 5.18
CA SER A 10 -11.53 6.61 4.74
C SER A 10 -13.05 6.63 4.83
N ASP A 11 -13.74 6.11 3.83
CA ASP A 11 -15.19 6.09 3.76
C ASP A 11 -15.66 4.75 3.19
N ARG A 12 -16.61 4.12 3.87
CA ARG A 12 -17.19 2.82 3.47
C ARG A 12 -17.92 2.87 2.12
N GLY A 13 -18.29 4.05 1.66
CA GLY A 13 -19.18 4.23 0.53
C GLY A 13 -20.64 3.86 0.84
N ARG A 14 -21.44 3.78 -0.23
CA ARG A 14 -22.90 3.61 -0.10
C ARG A 14 -23.37 2.17 -0.29
N VAL A 15 -22.52 1.27 -0.70
CA VAL A 15 -22.88 -0.10 -1.13
C VAL A 15 -22.38 -1.16 -0.14
N ARG A 16 -21.14 -1.00 0.36
CA ARG A 16 -20.51 -1.96 1.26
C ARG A 16 -21.10 -1.90 2.66
N GLN A 17 -21.17 -3.04 3.35
CA GLN A 17 -21.59 -3.08 4.77
C GLN A 17 -20.44 -2.72 5.70
N ASN A 18 -19.23 -3.18 5.39
CA ASN A 18 -18.02 -2.93 6.15
C ASN A 18 -17.04 -2.09 5.31
N ASN A 19 -16.18 -1.36 6.00
CA ASN A 19 -15.01 -0.73 5.41
C ASN A 19 -13.82 -1.67 5.58
N GLU A 20 -13.29 -2.18 4.47
CA GLU A 20 -12.15 -3.08 4.46
C GLU A 20 -10.83 -2.33 4.23
N ASP A 21 -10.91 -1.01 4.03
CA ASP A 21 -9.73 -0.16 3.90
C ASP A 21 -9.11 0.15 5.26
N ALA A 22 -7.80 0.29 5.27
CA ALA A 22 -7.05 0.82 6.41
C ALA A 22 -6.01 1.83 5.95
N CYS A 23 -5.75 2.84 6.78
CA CYS A 23 -4.64 3.74 6.60
C CYS A 23 -3.92 3.98 7.93
N ALA A 24 -2.63 4.28 7.86
CA ALA A 24 -1.85 4.67 9.02
C ALA A 24 -0.78 5.69 8.62
N VAL A 25 -0.45 6.54 9.57
CA VAL A 25 0.53 7.60 9.41
C VAL A 25 1.46 7.61 10.62
N PHE A 26 2.75 7.74 10.35
CA PHE A 26 3.75 8.08 11.34
C PHE A 26 4.46 9.34 10.89
N VAL A 27 4.36 10.39 11.69
CA VAL A 27 5.11 11.64 11.56
C VAL A 27 5.73 11.94 12.90
N PRO A 28 7.06 12.05 13.00
CA PRO A 28 7.71 12.38 14.26
C PRO A 28 7.40 13.84 14.65
N GLU A 29 7.23 14.09 15.95
CA GLU A 29 6.81 15.40 16.48
C GLU A 29 7.96 16.34 16.81
N GLY A 30 9.18 15.82 17.01
CA GLY A 30 10.32 16.59 17.46
C GLY A 30 11.00 17.40 16.36
N PRO A 31 11.57 18.57 16.71
CA PRO A 31 12.39 19.34 15.78
C PRO A 31 13.60 18.52 15.27
N GLY A 32 13.73 18.38 13.94
CA GLY A 32 14.81 17.58 13.33
C GLY A 32 14.52 16.08 13.22
N GLU A 33 13.60 15.53 13.97
CA GLU A 33 13.28 14.10 13.92
C GLU A 33 12.77 13.64 12.55
N LEU A 34 12.16 14.53 11.77
CA LEU A 34 11.74 14.22 10.42
C LEU A 34 12.94 13.90 9.50
N ASP A 35 14.07 14.58 9.69
CA ASP A 35 15.29 14.32 8.94
C ASP A 35 15.99 13.05 9.44
N ASP A 36 15.86 12.71 10.72
CA ASP A 36 16.51 11.54 11.32
C ASP A 36 15.69 10.25 11.13
N ARG A 37 14.39 10.32 11.30
CA ARG A 37 13.48 9.16 11.30
C ARG A 37 12.66 9.04 10.03
N GLY A 38 12.37 10.18 9.38
CA GLY A 38 11.43 10.26 8.27
C GLY A 38 9.98 10.15 8.73
N ALA A 39 9.05 10.37 7.80
CA ALA A 39 7.63 10.12 7.98
C ALA A 39 7.20 8.97 7.07
N VAL A 40 6.18 8.20 7.46
CA VAL A 40 5.62 7.13 6.64
C VAL A 40 4.09 7.17 6.64
N PHE A 41 3.53 7.00 5.46
CA PHE A 41 2.10 6.99 5.16
C PHE A 41 1.77 5.69 4.47
N VAL A 42 0.73 5.00 4.92
CA VAL A 42 0.35 3.70 4.38
C VAL A 42 -1.15 3.67 4.14
N VAL A 43 -1.56 3.16 2.98
CA VAL A 43 -2.95 2.82 2.66
C VAL A 43 -3.01 1.37 2.21
N ALA A 44 -4.10 0.69 2.55
CA ALA A 44 -4.34 -0.70 2.21
C ALA A 44 -5.85 -0.91 1.98
N ASP A 45 -6.21 -1.54 0.85
CA ASP A 45 -7.57 -1.95 0.49
C ASP A 45 -7.67 -3.46 0.67
N GLY A 46 -8.43 -3.88 1.67
CA GLY A 46 -8.57 -5.27 2.07
C GLY A 46 -9.48 -6.05 1.15
N MET A 47 -9.11 -7.29 0.87
CA MET A 47 -9.91 -8.23 0.10
C MET A 47 -10.00 -9.58 0.79
N GLY A 48 -11.12 -10.24 0.64
CA GLY A 48 -11.39 -11.54 1.26
C GLY A 48 -12.77 -11.57 1.89
N GLY A 49 -13.51 -12.63 1.67
CA GLY A 49 -14.91 -12.72 2.12
C GLY A 49 -15.10 -12.39 3.62
N HIS A 50 -16.26 -11.84 3.95
CA HIS A 50 -16.73 -11.54 5.32
C HIS A 50 -15.87 -10.52 6.06
N ARG A 51 -14.91 -10.96 6.89
CA ARG A 51 -14.06 -10.11 7.75
C ARG A 51 -12.58 -10.13 7.38
N GLY A 52 -12.20 -10.97 6.42
CA GLY A 52 -10.79 -11.21 6.10
C GLY A 52 -10.09 -9.96 5.56
N GLY A 53 -10.74 -9.22 4.66
CA GLY A 53 -10.16 -8.00 4.07
C GLY A 53 -9.84 -6.92 5.11
N GLU A 54 -10.78 -6.64 6.02
CA GLU A 54 -10.59 -5.69 7.11
C GLU A 54 -9.41 -6.05 8.03
N ILE A 55 -9.26 -7.36 8.30
CA ILE A 55 -8.15 -7.84 9.15
C ILE A 55 -6.82 -7.75 8.40
N ALA A 56 -6.77 -8.17 7.14
CA ALA A 56 -5.57 -8.12 6.32
C ALA A 56 -5.05 -6.69 6.14
N SER A 57 -5.91 -5.72 5.80
CA SER A 57 -5.53 -4.33 5.65
C SER A 57 -5.00 -3.71 6.95
N ARG A 58 -5.63 -4.01 8.10
CA ARG A 58 -5.16 -3.58 9.43
C ARG A 58 -3.81 -4.19 9.80
N ILE A 59 -3.60 -5.47 9.54
CA ILE A 59 -2.30 -6.12 9.77
C ILE A 59 -1.24 -5.43 8.91
N ALA A 60 -1.50 -5.22 7.62
CA ALA A 60 -0.56 -4.59 6.72
C ALA A 60 -0.11 -3.22 7.23
N VAL A 61 -1.03 -2.29 7.51
CA VAL A 61 -0.67 -0.93 7.92
C VAL A 61 0.06 -0.92 9.27
N ARG A 62 -0.37 -1.73 10.24
CA ARG A 62 0.28 -1.82 11.56
C ARG A 62 1.69 -2.38 11.46
N THR A 63 1.87 -3.48 10.73
CA THR A 63 3.17 -4.14 10.59
C THR A 63 4.16 -3.25 9.87
N ILE A 64 3.74 -2.57 8.79
CA ILE A 64 4.61 -1.67 8.04
C ILE A 64 5.06 -0.48 8.91
N ILE A 65 4.14 0.18 9.61
CA ILE A 65 4.48 1.28 10.51
C ILE A 65 5.42 0.80 11.61
N ALA A 66 5.09 -0.30 12.30
CA ALA A 66 5.90 -0.82 13.41
C ALA A 66 7.31 -1.22 12.93
N PHE A 67 7.41 -1.92 11.80
CA PHE A 67 8.69 -2.33 11.25
C PHE A 67 9.55 -1.13 10.83
N TYR A 68 8.95 -0.17 10.12
CA TYR A 68 9.65 1.03 9.65
C TYR A 68 10.17 1.88 10.81
N THR A 69 9.36 2.07 11.85
CA THR A 69 9.72 2.91 13.00
C THR A 69 10.73 2.26 13.93
N ALA A 70 10.73 0.92 14.01
CA ALA A 70 11.70 0.17 14.82
C ALA A 70 13.08 0.04 14.16
N ASN A 71 13.16 0.21 12.84
CA ASN A 71 14.40 0.04 12.10
C ASN A 71 15.04 1.38 11.74
N SER A 72 16.29 1.57 12.16
CA SER A 72 17.11 2.75 11.84
C SER A 72 17.90 2.59 10.54
N GLU A 73 17.46 1.71 9.65
CA GLU A 73 18.15 1.44 8.38
C GLU A 73 18.20 2.70 7.51
N GLU A 74 19.38 3.14 7.11
CA GLU A 74 19.54 4.34 6.30
C GLU A 74 18.94 4.19 4.89
N ASN A 75 18.97 2.97 4.35
CA ASN A 75 18.34 2.68 3.07
C ASN A 75 16.83 2.46 3.26
N ARG A 76 16.05 3.54 3.15
CA ARG A 76 14.60 3.54 3.35
C ARG A 76 13.84 2.69 2.33
N SER A 77 14.38 2.52 1.13
CA SER A 77 13.84 1.60 0.13
C SER A 77 13.90 0.15 0.62
N HIS A 78 15.05 -0.26 1.15
CA HIS A 78 15.19 -1.60 1.74
C HIS A 78 14.32 -1.79 2.97
N ALA A 79 14.22 -0.77 3.84
CA ALA A 79 13.36 -0.81 5.02
C ALA A 79 11.90 -1.03 4.64
N LEU A 80 11.39 -0.31 3.64
CA LEU A 80 10.03 -0.52 3.12
C LEU A 80 9.85 -1.91 2.50
N ALA A 81 10.78 -2.35 1.66
CA ALA A 81 10.69 -3.68 1.04
C ALA A 81 10.67 -4.82 2.09
N ARG A 82 11.42 -4.67 3.18
CA ARG A 82 11.40 -5.61 4.31
C ARG A 82 10.10 -5.52 5.09
N ALA A 83 9.58 -4.32 5.33
CA ALA A 83 8.29 -4.11 6.00
C ALA A 83 7.14 -4.77 5.25
N PHE A 84 7.13 -4.70 3.91
CA PHE A 84 6.14 -5.38 3.07
C PHE A 84 6.24 -6.91 3.16
N ARG A 85 7.46 -7.47 3.17
CA ARG A 85 7.64 -8.91 3.38
C ARG A 85 7.16 -9.37 4.75
N GLU A 86 7.45 -8.60 5.79
CA GLU A 86 6.97 -8.90 7.15
C GLU A 86 5.46 -8.82 7.25
N ALA A 87 4.84 -7.79 6.65
CA ALA A 87 3.39 -7.68 6.60
C ALA A 87 2.75 -8.87 5.86
N ASN A 88 3.31 -9.27 4.70
CA ASN A 88 2.85 -10.43 3.96
C ASN A 88 2.91 -11.71 4.79
N LYS A 89 4.04 -11.96 5.44
CA LYS A 89 4.24 -13.11 6.31
C LYS A 89 3.22 -13.13 7.46
N THR A 90 3.02 -11.99 8.14
CA THR A 90 2.06 -11.89 9.24
C THR A 90 0.63 -12.18 8.78
N ILE A 91 0.22 -11.67 7.61
CA ILE A 91 -1.11 -11.94 7.05
C ILE A 91 -1.29 -13.44 6.76
N ILE A 92 -0.28 -14.09 6.18
CA ILE A 92 -0.32 -15.53 5.89
C ILE A 92 -0.41 -16.34 7.19
N GLU A 93 0.42 -16.04 8.18
CA GLU A 93 0.43 -16.72 9.49
C GLU A 93 -0.94 -16.63 10.18
N GLU A 94 -1.56 -15.46 10.20
CA GLU A 94 -2.92 -15.27 10.75
C GLU A 94 -3.99 -16.02 9.95
N SER A 95 -3.88 -16.03 8.60
CA SER A 95 -4.79 -16.78 7.73
C SER A 95 -4.70 -18.29 7.94
N VAL A 96 -3.52 -18.80 8.31
CA VAL A 96 -3.33 -20.24 8.63
C VAL A 96 -3.82 -20.55 10.05
N ALA A 97 -3.63 -19.62 11.00
CA ALA A 97 -4.03 -19.80 12.40
C ALA A 97 -5.55 -19.80 12.58
N ASP A 98 -6.27 -19.02 11.78
CA ASP A 98 -7.74 -18.94 11.80
C ASP A 98 -8.31 -19.27 10.42
N SER A 99 -8.92 -20.45 10.28
CA SER A 99 -9.52 -20.92 9.04
C SER A 99 -10.65 -20.01 8.51
N THR A 100 -11.26 -19.18 9.35
CA THR A 100 -12.29 -18.22 8.93
C THR A 100 -11.68 -17.05 8.13
N LEU A 101 -10.37 -16.87 8.19
CA LEU A 101 -9.60 -15.85 7.49
C LEU A 101 -8.89 -16.41 6.25
N PHE A 102 -9.18 -17.66 5.88
CA PHE A 102 -8.54 -18.29 4.72
C PHE A 102 -8.73 -17.47 3.44
N GLY A 103 -7.62 -17.20 2.76
CA GLY A 103 -7.62 -16.41 1.52
C GLY A 103 -7.79 -14.90 1.71
N MET A 104 -7.67 -14.39 2.94
CA MET A 104 -7.61 -12.94 3.15
C MET A 104 -6.34 -12.35 2.51
N GLY A 105 -6.47 -11.14 2.03
CA GLY A 105 -5.36 -10.38 1.44
C GLY A 105 -5.66 -8.90 1.41
N THR A 106 -4.69 -8.12 0.98
CA THR A 106 -4.86 -6.67 0.86
C THR A 106 -3.91 -6.09 -0.18
N THR A 107 -4.32 -5.03 -0.85
CA THR A 107 -3.39 -4.13 -1.51
C THR A 107 -2.57 -3.39 -0.46
N CYS A 108 -1.47 -2.80 -0.83
CA CYS A 108 -0.77 -1.88 0.04
C CYS A 108 0.07 -0.90 -0.77
N THR A 109 -0.03 0.38 -0.42
CA THR A 109 0.84 1.43 -0.96
C THR A 109 1.38 2.25 0.22
N ALA A 110 2.70 2.36 0.31
CA ALA A 110 3.38 3.12 1.35
C ALA A 110 4.29 4.19 0.73
N LEU A 111 4.29 5.36 1.35
CA LEU A 111 5.19 6.47 1.06
C LEU A 111 6.02 6.75 2.31
N ALA A 112 7.35 6.72 2.20
CA ALA A 112 8.26 7.23 3.21
C ALA A 112 8.92 8.51 2.71
N LEU A 113 8.91 9.56 3.54
CA LEU A 113 9.63 10.81 3.30
C LEU A 113 10.84 10.85 4.23
N TYR A 114 12.03 10.91 3.69
CA TYR A 114 13.26 10.90 4.45
C TYR A 114 14.33 11.77 3.78
N ARG A 115 14.86 12.74 4.52
CA ARG A 115 15.93 13.66 4.04
C ARG A 115 15.62 14.29 2.67
N GLY A 116 14.36 14.74 2.49
CA GLY A 116 13.92 15.39 1.26
C GLY A 116 13.64 14.46 0.08
N HIS A 117 13.73 13.15 0.28
CA HIS A 117 13.42 12.14 -0.74
C HIS A 117 12.11 11.41 -0.41
N ALA A 118 11.39 11.01 -1.45
CA ALA A 118 10.21 10.17 -1.39
C ALA A 118 10.57 8.74 -1.81
N TYR A 119 10.21 7.76 -0.98
CA TYR A 119 10.38 6.33 -1.26
C TYR A 119 9.00 5.70 -1.26
N ILE A 120 8.65 5.02 -2.34
CA ILE A 120 7.36 4.37 -2.48
C ILE A 120 7.56 2.87 -2.56
N ALA A 121 6.69 2.12 -1.85
CA ALA A 121 6.54 0.69 -2.01
C ALA A 121 5.09 0.37 -2.30
N HIS A 122 4.83 -0.54 -3.26
CA HIS A 122 3.49 -0.75 -3.77
C HIS A 122 3.22 -2.21 -4.13
N VAL A 123 2.03 -2.69 -3.76
CA VAL A 123 1.44 -3.97 -4.14
C VAL A 123 -0.07 -3.78 -4.31
N GLY A 124 -0.63 -4.18 -5.44
CA GLY A 124 -2.06 -4.14 -5.73
C GLY A 124 -2.46 -3.09 -6.76
N ASP A 125 -3.65 -2.55 -6.66
CA ASP A 125 -4.22 -1.53 -7.55
C ASP A 125 -4.62 -0.22 -6.84
N SER A 126 -4.25 -0.07 -5.56
CA SER A 126 -4.25 1.24 -4.88
C SER A 126 -3.21 2.15 -5.51
N ARG A 127 -3.49 3.43 -5.67
CA ARG A 127 -2.66 4.31 -6.49
C ARG A 127 -2.02 5.44 -5.69
N ALA A 128 -0.78 5.78 -6.03
CA ALA A 128 -0.12 7.00 -5.61
C ALA A 128 0.03 7.96 -6.78
N TYR A 129 -0.23 9.23 -6.51
CA TYR A 129 -0.10 10.31 -7.48
C TYR A 129 0.81 11.41 -6.95
N LEU A 130 1.66 11.95 -7.81
CA LEU A 130 2.45 13.15 -7.56
C LEU A 130 1.76 14.34 -8.25
N LEU A 131 1.42 15.36 -7.48
CA LEU A 131 1.02 16.67 -8.00
C LEU A 131 2.20 17.63 -7.83
N ARG A 132 2.80 18.06 -8.93
CA ARG A 132 3.94 18.99 -8.94
C ARG A 132 3.74 20.04 -10.02
N ALA A 133 3.85 21.31 -9.66
CA ALA A 133 3.68 22.44 -10.59
C ALA A 133 2.36 22.38 -11.41
N GLY A 134 1.26 21.94 -10.81
CA GLY A 134 -0.04 21.80 -11.46
C GLY A 134 -0.22 20.58 -12.34
N VAL A 135 0.79 19.72 -12.46
CA VAL A 135 0.72 18.47 -13.24
C VAL A 135 0.56 17.29 -12.29
N ILE A 136 -0.45 16.46 -12.54
CA ILE A 136 -0.68 15.21 -11.81
C ILE A 136 -0.10 14.03 -12.60
N THR A 137 0.68 13.19 -11.92
CA THR A 137 1.30 12.01 -12.50
C THR A 137 1.04 10.80 -11.60
N GLN A 138 0.53 9.70 -12.13
CA GLN A 138 0.43 8.45 -11.39
C GLN A 138 1.83 7.85 -11.27
N VAL A 139 2.24 7.51 -10.04
CA VAL A 139 3.58 7.00 -9.74
C VAL A 139 3.59 5.47 -9.67
N THR A 140 2.49 4.86 -9.24
CA THR A 140 2.33 3.40 -9.15
C THR A 140 1.72 2.82 -10.41
N HIS A 141 1.98 1.52 -10.66
CA HIS A 141 1.30 0.75 -11.70
C HIS A 141 0.37 -0.27 -11.06
N ASP A 142 -0.87 -0.35 -11.54
CA ASP A 142 -1.84 -1.29 -11.01
C ASP A 142 -1.40 -2.74 -11.28
N HIS A 143 -1.34 -3.55 -10.24
CA HIS A 143 -1.20 -5.01 -10.35
C HIS A 143 -2.58 -5.63 -10.55
N SER A 144 -3.15 -5.41 -11.72
CA SER A 144 -4.43 -5.96 -12.16
C SER A 144 -4.34 -6.46 -13.60
N ILE A 145 -5.25 -7.37 -13.98
CA ILE A 145 -5.28 -7.88 -15.36
C ILE A 145 -5.37 -6.72 -16.35
N VAL A 146 -6.26 -5.77 -16.11
CA VAL A 146 -6.43 -4.63 -17.02
C VAL A 146 -5.25 -3.67 -16.98
N GLY A 147 -4.63 -3.47 -15.81
CA GLY A 147 -3.42 -2.66 -15.68
C GLY A 147 -2.25 -3.21 -16.50
N GLU A 148 -2.08 -4.53 -16.51
CA GLU A 148 -1.08 -5.20 -17.33
C GLU A 148 -1.38 -5.08 -18.83
N MET A 149 -2.67 -5.18 -19.22
CA MET A 149 -3.10 -5.01 -20.61
C MET A 149 -2.90 -3.58 -21.12
N VAL A 150 -3.18 -2.57 -20.29
CA VAL A 150 -2.91 -1.16 -20.63
C VAL A 150 -1.41 -0.93 -20.76
N ARG A 151 -0.61 -1.39 -19.82
CA ARG A 151 0.85 -1.25 -19.88
C ARG A 151 1.48 -1.93 -21.09
N SER A 152 0.89 -3.04 -21.55
CA SER A 152 1.33 -3.76 -22.75
C SER A 152 0.76 -3.16 -24.05
N GLY A 153 -0.03 -2.08 -23.99
CA GLY A 153 -0.65 -1.45 -25.15
C GLY A 153 -1.79 -2.26 -25.78
N ILE A 154 -2.31 -3.28 -25.08
CA ILE A 154 -3.42 -4.13 -25.54
C ILE A 154 -4.76 -3.42 -25.34
N LEU A 155 -4.91 -2.63 -24.28
CA LEU A 155 -6.09 -1.84 -23.96
C LEU A 155 -5.73 -0.36 -23.81
N SER A 156 -6.68 0.51 -24.14
CA SER A 156 -6.63 1.92 -23.70
C SER A 156 -7.08 2.05 -22.23
N ASP A 157 -6.73 3.16 -21.58
CA ASP A 157 -7.22 3.47 -20.24
C ASP A 157 -8.76 3.55 -20.16
N GLU A 158 -9.38 4.00 -21.25
CA GLU A 158 -10.84 4.09 -21.35
C GLU A 158 -11.49 2.71 -21.44
N ASP A 159 -10.96 1.80 -22.24
CA ASP A 159 -11.46 0.43 -22.37
C ASP A 159 -11.27 -0.35 -21.05
N ALA A 160 -10.14 -0.14 -20.37
CA ALA A 160 -9.83 -0.79 -19.09
C ALA A 160 -10.87 -0.47 -18.02
N ARG A 161 -11.40 0.76 -17.97
CA ARG A 161 -12.44 1.18 -17.00
C ARG A 161 -13.73 0.38 -17.10
N ASN A 162 -14.08 -0.06 -18.30
CA ASN A 162 -15.31 -0.78 -18.62
C ASN A 162 -15.09 -2.30 -18.80
N HIS A 163 -13.85 -2.78 -18.64
CA HIS A 163 -13.53 -4.17 -18.88
C HIS A 163 -14.13 -5.10 -17.82
N PRO A 164 -14.67 -6.28 -18.19
CA PRO A 164 -15.26 -7.22 -17.23
C PRO A 164 -14.31 -7.66 -16.09
N LYS A 165 -13.02 -7.71 -16.37
CA LYS A 165 -11.97 -8.11 -15.40
C LYS A 165 -11.28 -6.91 -14.73
N ARG A 166 -11.88 -5.71 -14.73
CA ARG A 166 -11.25 -4.50 -14.16
C ARG A 166 -10.91 -4.61 -12.68
N ASN A 167 -11.63 -5.45 -11.93
CA ASN A 167 -11.44 -5.65 -10.49
C ASN A 167 -10.59 -6.89 -10.17
N VAL A 168 -9.92 -7.51 -11.16
CA VAL A 168 -9.11 -8.70 -10.92
C VAL A 168 -7.66 -8.30 -10.67
N ILE A 169 -7.27 -8.36 -9.39
CA ILE A 169 -5.92 -8.07 -8.91
C ILE A 169 -5.00 -9.27 -9.15
N THR A 170 -3.78 -9.02 -9.62
CA THR A 170 -2.78 -10.05 -9.92
C THR A 170 -1.73 -10.21 -8.82
N LYS A 171 -1.65 -9.25 -7.87
CA LYS A 171 -0.66 -9.24 -6.79
C LYS A 171 -1.23 -8.57 -5.56
N SER A 172 -1.19 -9.25 -4.41
CA SER A 172 -1.64 -8.72 -3.11
C SER A 172 -0.83 -9.32 -1.96
N LEU A 173 -0.77 -8.62 -0.84
CA LEU A 173 -0.25 -9.18 0.41
C LEU A 173 -1.20 -10.27 0.92
N GLY A 174 -0.65 -11.36 1.42
CA GLY A 174 -1.39 -12.52 1.92
C GLY A 174 -1.71 -13.59 0.87
N ALA A 175 -1.53 -13.31 -0.43
CA ALA A 175 -1.88 -14.25 -1.50
C ALA A 175 -0.74 -15.20 -1.93
N GLN A 176 0.50 -14.84 -1.67
CA GLN A 176 1.69 -15.58 -2.10
C GLN A 176 2.72 -15.61 -0.96
N ASP A 177 3.43 -16.72 -0.82
CA ASP A 177 4.45 -16.90 0.23
C ASP A 177 5.57 -15.84 0.14
N GLU A 178 6.01 -15.56 -1.09
CA GLU A 178 7.00 -14.52 -1.35
C GLU A 178 6.37 -13.35 -2.12
N ILE A 179 6.61 -12.15 -1.66
CA ILE A 179 6.16 -10.93 -2.29
C ILE A 179 7.33 -9.95 -2.47
N ALA A 180 7.43 -9.39 -3.67
CA ALA A 180 8.29 -8.26 -3.94
C ALA A 180 7.42 -7.03 -4.21
N ALA A 181 7.49 -6.02 -3.35
CA ALA A 181 6.84 -4.74 -3.61
C ALA A 181 7.52 -4.04 -4.77
N ASP A 182 6.75 -3.38 -5.61
CA ASP A 182 7.28 -2.45 -6.60
C ASP A 182 7.79 -1.20 -5.89
N MET A 183 8.96 -0.71 -6.33
CA MET A 183 9.63 0.45 -5.74
C MET A 183 9.79 1.53 -6.82
N PRO A 184 8.70 2.21 -7.22
CA PRO A 184 8.79 3.23 -8.25
C PRO A 184 9.63 4.42 -7.80
N ALA A 185 10.38 4.99 -8.74
CA ALA A 185 11.07 6.26 -8.52
C ALA A 185 10.05 7.41 -8.61
N ALA A 186 10.07 8.34 -7.64
CA ALA A 186 9.20 9.51 -7.58
C ALA A 186 9.97 10.82 -7.81
#